data_99446bce01b03879ccf635794dcba4f9
#
_entry.id   99446bce01b03879ccf635794dcba4f9
#
_cell.length_a   1.000
_cell.length_b   1.000
_cell.length_c   1.000
_cell.angle_alpha   90.00
_cell.angle_beta   90.00
_cell.angle_gamma   90.00
#
_symmetry.space_group_name_H-M   'P 1'
#
loop_
_entity.id
_entity.type
_entity.pdbx_description
1 polymer ?
#
loop_
_entity_poly.entity_id
_entity_poly.type
_entity_poly.pdbx_seq_one_letter_code
_entity_poly.pdbx_strand_id
1 'polypeptide(L)'
;MAKTFLLTGEFPPMQTGIARMMGEVTRRYPRGELLVSTGQHRDSQDSDVGFSGAVVDRLPVPSKALRNLAGLLFWSRRAATLARHHKPRFAWCDSIRPCTYPAKWMHERVGTKYGVFVHGGDLLKELHAIHHSRFARKTAKALLGSAVAVVANSQWTREQAQKVLRELGLDPLAESVRVVPLGTDPEQFRPGIDTRAVRTRYGVNGDAAWVLTVARLEPYKGVDMALRAVAQCRHDGVDVNYLVVGSGKKRKEYQRLAEDLRIADHVRFVGNVPEAELPAVFNIANAYVGVSRRADGSRVEGFGVALAEASACGLPVIAGQSGGLAEAVHDGETGLVVNPDDAEAVATALKRLLGDQLLARRLGQAGRKAIETYYNWDRVIRDLRDIESQVSS
;
A
#
# COMPACT_ATOMS: atom_id res chain seq x y z
N MET A 1 -4.09 23.30 19.06
CA MET A 1 -3.32 23.54 17.83
C MET A 1 -2.72 22.20 17.40
N ALA A 2 -2.72 21.90 16.10
CA ALA A 2 -2.15 20.66 15.57
C ALA A 2 -0.64 20.59 15.89
N LYS A 3 -0.19 19.42 16.38
CA LYS A 3 1.23 19.21 16.73
C LYS A 3 2.04 18.65 15.57
N THR A 4 1.38 17.91 14.66
CA THR A 4 1.99 17.27 13.49
C THR A 4 1.30 17.73 12.22
N PHE A 5 2.06 17.86 11.15
CA PHE A 5 1.60 18.28 9.83
C PHE A 5 1.81 17.14 8.82
N LEU A 6 0.79 16.73 8.10
CA LEU A 6 0.87 15.76 7.02
C LEU A 6 0.77 16.48 5.67
N LEU A 7 1.84 16.42 4.89
CA LEU A 7 1.88 16.89 3.51
C LEU A 7 1.70 15.70 2.58
N THR A 8 0.58 15.66 1.86
CA THR A 8 0.26 14.50 1.00
C THR A 8 -0.28 14.93 -0.36
N GLY A 9 0.29 14.34 -1.41
CA GLY A 9 -0.19 14.48 -2.78
C GLY A 9 -1.34 13.52 -3.12
N GLU A 10 -1.52 12.48 -2.30
CA GLU A 10 -2.53 11.43 -2.47
C GLU A 10 -3.32 11.24 -1.18
N PHE A 11 -4.59 11.65 -1.18
CA PHE A 11 -5.48 11.57 -0.02
C PHE A 11 -6.89 11.14 -0.45
N PRO A 12 -7.69 10.50 0.42
CA PRO A 12 -9.08 10.18 0.08
C PRO A 12 -9.87 11.41 -0.42
N PRO A 13 -10.77 11.23 -1.39
CA PRO A 13 -11.32 9.97 -1.90
C PRO A 13 -10.54 9.28 -3.03
N MET A 14 -9.27 9.63 -3.24
CA MET A 14 -8.44 8.92 -4.24
C MET A 14 -8.28 7.44 -3.86
N GLN A 15 -8.47 6.55 -4.84
CA GLN A 15 -8.40 5.09 -4.65
C GLN A 15 -6.98 4.55 -4.95
N THR A 16 -5.98 5.06 -4.24
CA THR A 16 -4.59 4.58 -4.33
C THR A 16 -4.14 4.02 -2.99
N GLY A 17 -3.13 3.14 -2.99
CA GLY A 17 -2.58 2.58 -1.75
C GLY A 17 -2.05 3.67 -0.80
N ILE A 18 -1.40 4.71 -1.33
CA ILE A 18 -0.89 5.84 -0.55
C ILE A 18 -2.04 6.66 0.04
N ALA A 19 -3.06 7.00 -0.77
CA ALA A 19 -4.22 7.75 -0.29
C ALA A 19 -4.94 7.01 0.85
N ARG A 20 -5.07 5.69 0.72
CA ARG A 20 -5.66 4.83 1.74
C ARG A 20 -4.83 4.82 3.01
N MET A 21 -3.51 4.65 2.90
CA MET A 21 -2.57 4.74 4.02
C MET A 21 -2.68 6.10 4.73
N MET A 22 -2.66 7.20 3.99
CA MET A 22 -2.75 8.55 4.57
C MET A 22 -4.11 8.78 5.25
N GLY A 23 -5.18 8.23 4.68
CA GLY A 23 -6.50 8.22 5.31
C GLY A 23 -6.51 7.47 6.65
N GLU A 24 -5.93 6.27 6.70
CA GLU A 24 -5.85 5.47 7.92
C GLU A 24 -4.98 6.14 9.00
N VAL A 25 -3.83 6.70 8.61
CA VAL A 25 -2.99 7.51 9.49
C VAL A 25 -3.82 8.67 10.08
N THR A 26 -4.56 9.38 9.23
CA THR A 26 -5.34 10.56 9.65
C THR A 26 -6.47 10.19 10.61
N ARG A 27 -7.19 9.09 10.36
CA ARG A 27 -8.29 8.63 11.25
C ARG A 27 -7.83 8.27 12.65
N ARG A 28 -6.62 7.72 12.78
CA ARG A 28 -6.08 7.18 14.04
C ARG A 28 -5.12 8.12 14.76
N TYR A 29 -4.76 9.22 14.13
CA TYR A 29 -3.99 10.23 14.85
C TYR A 29 -4.82 10.82 16.00
N PRO A 30 -4.20 11.18 17.15
CA PRO A 30 -4.94 11.77 18.26
C PRO A 30 -5.72 13.01 17.83
N ARG A 31 -6.97 13.07 18.28
CA ARG A 31 -7.91 14.12 17.86
C ARG A 31 -7.37 15.52 18.09
N GLY A 32 -7.38 16.35 17.06
CA GLY A 32 -6.90 17.73 17.07
C GLY A 32 -5.38 17.87 16.97
N GLU A 33 -4.62 16.78 16.87
CA GLU A 33 -3.15 16.85 16.79
C GLU A 33 -2.62 16.85 15.35
N LEU A 34 -3.41 16.43 14.36
CA LEU A 34 -2.99 16.36 12.97
C LEU A 34 -3.61 17.46 12.10
N LEU A 35 -2.74 18.15 11.35
CA LEU A 35 -3.11 19.01 10.23
C LEU A 35 -2.71 18.29 8.94
N VAL A 36 -3.62 18.18 7.98
CA VAL A 36 -3.37 17.59 6.66
C VAL A 36 -3.44 18.68 5.61
N SER A 37 -2.45 18.74 4.70
CA SER A 37 -2.53 19.58 3.51
C SER A 37 -2.39 18.75 2.26
N THR A 38 -3.38 18.87 1.38
CA THR A 38 -3.51 18.07 0.15
C THR A 38 -4.21 18.86 -0.95
N GLY A 39 -4.26 18.32 -2.15
CA GLY A 39 -5.02 18.87 -3.27
C GLY A 39 -6.51 18.56 -3.21
N GLN A 40 -7.27 19.28 -4.03
CA GLN A 40 -8.71 19.07 -4.17
C GLN A 40 -9.02 17.87 -5.07
N HIS A 41 -10.10 17.15 -4.74
CA HIS A 41 -10.73 16.11 -5.57
C HIS A 41 -12.23 16.38 -5.65
N ARG A 42 -12.93 15.83 -6.68
CA ARG A 42 -14.36 16.11 -6.91
C ARG A 42 -15.25 15.84 -5.68
N ASP A 43 -15.02 14.71 -5.02
CA ASP A 43 -15.84 14.25 -3.88
C ASP A 43 -15.13 14.49 -2.53
N SER A 44 -14.31 15.54 -2.43
CA SER A 44 -13.49 15.79 -1.24
C SER A 44 -14.31 16.15 -0.01
N GLN A 45 -15.36 16.94 -0.17
CA GLN A 45 -16.16 17.44 0.97
C GLN A 45 -16.84 16.30 1.72
N ASP A 46 -17.44 15.36 0.99
CA ASP A 46 -18.11 14.20 1.60
C ASP A 46 -17.09 13.26 2.28
N SER A 47 -15.91 13.12 1.65
CA SER A 47 -14.81 12.30 2.22
C SER A 47 -14.25 12.90 3.52
N ASP A 48 -14.18 14.23 3.63
CA ASP A 48 -13.55 14.90 4.79
C ASP A 48 -14.38 14.78 6.07
N VAL A 49 -15.66 14.50 5.99
CA VAL A 49 -16.51 14.17 7.14
C VAL A 49 -15.95 13.01 7.96
N GLY A 50 -15.34 12.02 7.28
CA GLY A 50 -14.69 10.87 7.92
C GLY A 50 -13.39 11.20 8.67
N PHE A 51 -12.90 12.45 8.60
CA PHE A 51 -11.65 12.90 9.24
C PHE A 51 -11.87 14.00 10.29
N SER A 52 -13.03 14.02 10.94
CA SER A 52 -13.42 15.04 11.94
C SER A 52 -12.46 15.17 13.14
N GLY A 53 -11.53 14.21 13.31
CA GLY A 53 -10.45 14.27 14.30
C GLY A 53 -9.23 15.08 13.88
N ALA A 54 -9.10 15.45 12.60
CA ALA A 54 -7.98 16.21 12.05
C ALA A 54 -8.46 17.50 11.37
N VAL A 55 -7.54 18.44 11.14
CA VAL A 55 -7.79 19.62 10.31
C VAL A 55 -7.33 19.30 8.90
N VAL A 56 -8.24 19.23 7.93
CA VAL A 56 -7.92 18.95 6.52
C VAL A 56 -7.97 20.25 5.73
N ASP A 57 -6.81 20.71 5.27
CA ASP A 57 -6.65 21.86 4.38
C ASP A 57 -6.53 21.38 2.93
N ARG A 58 -7.58 21.61 2.14
CA ARG A 58 -7.55 21.30 0.71
C ARG A 58 -7.23 22.54 -0.11
N LEU A 59 -6.12 22.45 -0.84
CA LEU A 59 -5.76 23.53 -1.77
C LEU A 59 -6.79 23.60 -2.90
N PRO A 60 -7.15 24.79 -3.37
CA PRO A 60 -8.12 24.98 -4.46
C PRO A 60 -7.53 24.63 -5.85
N VAL A 61 -6.69 23.60 -5.89
CA VAL A 61 -6.07 23.07 -7.10
C VAL A 61 -6.15 21.54 -7.08
N PRO A 62 -6.37 20.89 -8.23
CA PRO A 62 -6.40 19.43 -8.29
C PRO A 62 -5.08 18.82 -7.79
N SER A 63 -5.15 17.67 -7.12
CA SER A 63 -3.97 16.95 -6.62
C SER A 63 -2.90 16.71 -7.71
N LYS A 64 -3.29 16.52 -8.97
CA LYS A 64 -2.35 16.40 -10.09
C LYS A 64 -1.55 17.68 -10.33
N ALA A 65 -2.13 18.85 -10.09
CA ALA A 65 -1.46 20.15 -10.28
C ALA A 65 -0.38 20.42 -9.22
N LEU A 66 -0.42 19.73 -8.07
CA LEU A 66 0.63 19.82 -7.05
C LEU A 66 2.02 19.34 -7.54
N ARG A 67 2.06 18.70 -8.71
CA ARG A 67 3.32 18.21 -9.32
C ARG A 67 3.94 19.18 -10.33
N ASN A 68 3.24 20.26 -10.70
CA ASN A 68 3.78 21.30 -11.58
C ASN A 68 4.37 22.47 -10.76
N LEU A 69 5.19 23.31 -11.39
CA LEU A 69 5.90 24.39 -10.71
C LEU A 69 4.97 25.38 -10.00
N ALA A 70 3.89 25.79 -10.65
CA ALA A 70 2.94 26.74 -10.07
C ALA A 70 2.22 26.15 -8.85
N GLY A 71 1.76 24.90 -8.96
CA GLY A 71 1.14 24.17 -7.85
C GLY A 71 2.09 23.95 -6.69
N LEU A 72 3.36 23.60 -6.95
CA LEU A 72 4.39 23.46 -5.92
C LEU A 72 4.65 24.78 -5.18
N LEU A 73 4.77 25.89 -5.90
CA LEU A 73 4.97 27.21 -5.29
C LEU A 73 3.77 27.62 -4.44
N PHE A 74 2.56 27.41 -4.95
CA PHE A 74 1.33 27.68 -4.22
C PHE A 74 1.24 26.83 -2.95
N TRP A 75 1.47 25.53 -3.06
CA TRP A 75 1.47 24.62 -1.92
C TRP A 75 2.53 24.96 -0.89
N SER A 76 3.74 25.29 -1.33
CA SER A 76 4.85 25.67 -0.44
C SER A 76 4.54 26.93 0.37
N ARG A 77 3.94 27.94 -0.26
CA ARG A 77 3.49 29.16 0.44
C ARG A 77 2.37 28.85 1.43
N ARG A 78 1.38 28.06 1.03
CA ARG A 78 0.26 27.66 1.89
C ARG A 78 0.75 26.85 3.09
N ALA A 79 1.61 25.85 2.88
CA ALA A 79 2.19 25.05 3.95
C ALA A 79 2.94 25.91 4.98
N ALA A 80 3.76 26.87 4.53
CA ALA A 80 4.46 27.79 5.43
C ALA A 80 3.49 28.72 6.20
N THR A 81 2.40 29.15 5.58
CA THR A 81 1.36 29.95 6.26
C THR A 81 0.66 29.15 7.34
N LEU A 82 0.24 27.92 7.01
CA LEU A 82 -0.38 27.00 7.98
C LEU A 82 0.58 26.67 9.13
N ALA A 83 1.86 26.45 8.83
CA ALA A 83 2.86 26.16 9.84
C ALA A 83 3.09 27.34 10.80
N ARG A 84 3.07 28.60 10.32
CA ARG A 84 3.13 29.78 11.20
C ARG A 84 1.92 29.88 12.13
N HIS A 85 0.74 29.54 11.62
CA HIS A 85 -0.51 29.60 12.40
C HIS A 85 -0.62 28.47 13.41
N HIS A 86 -0.41 27.22 12.96
CA HIS A 86 -0.59 26.02 13.82
C HIS A 86 0.64 25.64 14.63
N LYS A 87 1.83 26.12 14.24
CA LYS A 87 3.13 25.84 14.87
C LYS A 87 3.38 24.34 15.10
N PRO A 88 3.25 23.49 14.07
CA PRO A 88 3.50 22.06 14.21
C PRO A 88 4.98 21.83 14.57
N ARG A 89 5.22 20.87 15.46
CA ARG A 89 6.58 20.49 15.86
C ARG A 89 7.28 19.68 14.79
N PHE A 90 6.49 18.93 14.02
CA PHE A 90 6.98 18.00 13.01
C PHE A 90 6.06 17.95 11.79
N ALA A 91 6.60 17.56 10.65
CA ALA A 91 5.82 17.30 9.43
C ALA A 91 6.18 15.97 8.81
N TRP A 92 5.18 15.22 8.36
CA TRP A 92 5.35 14.05 7.52
C TRP A 92 5.07 14.38 6.05
N CYS A 93 5.91 13.85 5.15
CA CYS A 93 5.69 13.83 3.71
C CYS A 93 5.29 12.41 3.30
N ASP A 94 4.19 12.24 2.57
CA ASP A 94 3.73 10.93 2.09
C ASP A 94 4.68 10.28 1.08
N SER A 95 5.58 11.06 0.48
CA SER A 95 6.52 10.63 -0.56
C SER A 95 7.64 11.63 -0.74
N ILE A 96 8.72 11.23 -1.44
CA ILE A 96 9.83 12.15 -1.74
C ILE A 96 9.32 13.33 -2.57
N ARG A 97 8.67 13.04 -3.71
CA ARG A 97 8.11 14.08 -4.60
C ARG A 97 6.61 13.85 -4.81
N PRO A 98 5.78 14.86 -4.69
CA PRO A 98 6.10 16.31 -4.60
C PRO A 98 6.23 16.86 -3.17
N CYS A 99 5.98 16.08 -2.12
CA CYS A 99 5.70 16.56 -0.76
C CYS A 99 6.89 17.21 -0.05
N THR A 100 8.12 16.80 -0.39
CA THR A 100 9.32 17.40 0.22
C THR A 100 9.61 18.83 -0.25
N TYR A 101 9.05 19.29 -1.37
CA TYR A 101 9.20 20.70 -1.78
C TYR A 101 8.54 21.66 -0.79
N PRO A 102 7.22 21.55 -0.48
CA PRO A 102 6.60 22.38 0.54
C PRO A 102 7.18 22.13 1.94
N ALA A 103 7.60 20.91 2.26
CA ALA A 103 8.22 20.60 3.55
C ALA A 103 9.56 21.34 3.72
N LYS A 104 10.45 21.28 2.74
CA LYS A 104 11.73 22.01 2.77
C LYS A 104 11.51 23.53 2.84
N TRP A 105 10.60 24.06 2.02
CA TRP A 105 10.26 25.48 2.04
C TRP A 105 9.74 25.93 3.42
N MET A 106 8.90 25.14 4.05
CA MET A 106 8.38 25.35 5.39
C MET A 106 9.51 25.26 6.44
N HIS A 107 10.37 24.26 6.35
CA HIS A 107 11.53 24.09 7.24
C HIS A 107 12.43 25.31 7.21
N GLU A 108 12.80 25.81 6.04
CA GLU A 108 13.70 26.98 5.86
C GLU A 108 13.10 28.28 6.41
N ARG A 109 11.76 28.42 6.43
CA ARG A 109 11.09 29.68 6.82
C ARG A 109 10.48 29.68 8.20
N VAL A 110 10.17 28.52 8.73
CA VAL A 110 9.43 28.36 10.00
C VAL A 110 10.18 27.47 10.98
N GLY A 111 11.19 26.73 10.52
CA GLY A 111 11.99 25.82 11.35
C GLY A 111 11.33 24.47 11.62
N THR A 112 10.13 24.18 11.06
CA THR A 112 9.46 22.89 11.29
C THR A 112 10.27 21.75 10.69
N LYS A 113 10.70 20.80 11.52
CA LYS A 113 11.40 19.59 11.09
C LYS A 113 10.47 18.67 10.29
N TYR A 114 11.01 17.86 9.37
CA TYR A 114 10.18 16.92 8.60
C TYR A 114 10.81 15.57 8.35
N GLY A 115 9.96 14.57 8.22
CA GLY A 115 10.27 13.20 7.82
C GLY A 115 9.57 12.81 6.52
N VAL A 116 10.05 11.75 5.90
CA VAL A 116 9.58 11.31 4.59
C VAL A 116 9.24 9.82 4.62
N PHE A 117 8.02 9.46 4.20
CA PHE A 117 7.66 8.09 3.88
C PHE A 117 8.22 7.70 2.52
N VAL A 118 8.70 6.46 2.40
CA VAL A 118 9.13 5.86 1.15
C VAL A 118 8.46 4.50 0.95
N HIS A 119 8.07 4.22 -0.31
CA HIS A 119 7.18 3.09 -0.64
C HIS A 119 7.78 2.09 -1.62
N GLY A 120 9.06 2.23 -1.95
CA GLY A 120 9.79 1.36 -2.88
C GLY A 120 9.72 1.84 -4.32
N GLY A 121 8.54 1.93 -4.93
CA GLY A 121 8.41 2.38 -6.32
C GLY A 121 8.80 3.84 -6.57
N ASP A 122 8.70 4.70 -5.58
CA ASP A 122 9.20 6.09 -5.60
C ASP A 122 10.72 6.13 -5.54
N LEU A 123 11.35 5.27 -4.73
CA LEU A 123 12.81 5.15 -4.63
C LEU A 123 13.45 4.67 -5.94
N LEU A 124 12.84 3.68 -6.61
CA LEU A 124 13.33 3.20 -7.90
C LEU A 124 13.30 4.30 -8.96
N LYS A 125 12.25 5.12 -8.97
CA LYS A 125 12.14 6.29 -9.86
C LYS A 125 13.17 7.36 -9.50
N GLU A 126 13.37 7.62 -8.20
CA GLU A 126 14.35 8.60 -7.74
C GLU A 126 15.77 8.13 -8.12
N LEU A 127 16.10 6.85 -7.92
CA LEU A 127 17.36 6.25 -8.31
C LEU A 127 17.62 6.41 -9.81
N HIS A 128 16.62 6.10 -10.64
CA HIS A 128 16.71 6.34 -12.08
C HIS A 128 16.96 7.82 -12.41
N ALA A 129 16.23 8.73 -11.78
CA ALA A 129 16.36 10.17 -12.04
C ALA A 129 17.74 10.72 -11.65
N ILE A 130 18.30 10.33 -10.52
CA ILE A 130 19.62 10.81 -10.07
C ILE A 130 20.77 10.26 -10.91
N HIS A 131 20.61 9.11 -11.56
CA HIS A 131 21.58 8.56 -12.49
C HIS A 131 21.60 9.28 -13.84
N HIS A 132 20.44 9.78 -14.29
CA HIS A 132 20.30 10.36 -15.64
C HIS A 132 20.29 11.89 -15.63
N SER A 133 20.27 12.56 -14.46
CA SER A 133 20.21 14.02 -14.38
C SER A 133 20.92 14.59 -13.17
N ARG A 134 21.98 15.38 -13.45
CA ARG A 134 22.69 16.15 -12.41
C ARG A 134 21.76 17.11 -11.65
N PHE A 135 20.77 17.70 -12.34
CA PHE A 135 19.80 18.56 -11.72
C PHE A 135 18.87 17.77 -10.77
N ALA A 136 18.37 16.61 -11.21
CA ALA A 136 17.57 15.73 -10.36
C ALA A 136 18.36 15.29 -9.11
N ARG A 137 19.64 14.92 -9.27
CA ARG A 137 20.54 14.57 -8.18
C ARG A 137 20.74 15.71 -7.18
N LYS A 138 21.03 16.94 -7.65
CA LYS A 138 21.17 18.10 -6.79
C LYS A 138 19.87 18.42 -6.03
N THR A 139 18.74 18.32 -6.71
CA THR A 139 17.42 18.57 -6.11
C THR A 139 17.08 17.49 -5.07
N ALA A 140 17.27 16.19 -5.38
CA ALA A 140 17.06 15.10 -4.44
C ALA A 140 17.91 15.27 -3.18
N LYS A 141 19.22 15.58 -3.36
CA LYS A 141 20.13 15.84 -2.24
C LYS A 141 19.63 17.01 -1.36
N ALA A 142 19.16 18.09 -1.97
CA ALA A 142 18.64 19.24 -1.22
C ALA A 142 17.33 18.92 -0.47
N LEU A 143 16.43 18.14 -1.07
CA LEU A 143 15.16 17.78 -0.48
C LEU A 143 15.31 16.77 0.66
N LEU A 144 16.12 15.74 0.46
CA LEU A 144 16.34 14.68 1.47
C LEU A 144 17.34 15.10 2.54
N GLY A 145 18.36 15.91 2.19
CA GLY A 145 19.39 16.36 3.14
C GLY A 145 18.89 17.30 4.25
N SER A 146 17.67 17.84 4.11
CA SER A 146 17.00 18.62 5.17
C SER A 146 15.99 17.78 5.97
N ALA A 147 15.73 16.54 5.56
CA ALA A 147 14.85 15.62 6.30
C ALA A 147 15.60 15.08 7.53
N VAL A 148 14.88 14.95 8.65
CA VAL A 148 15.44 14.41 9.90
C VAL A 148 15.02 12.95 10.15
N ALA A 149 14.11 12.41 9.35
CA ALA A 149 13.68 11.02 9.40
C ALA A 149 13.30 10.51 8.01
N VAL A 150 13.59 9.26 7.73
CA VAL A 150 13.09 8.51 6.59
C VAL A 150 12.48 7.20 7.10
N VAL A 151 11.22 6.94 6.71
CA VAL A 151 10.47 5.77 7.12
C VAL A 151 10.13 4.92 5.91
N ALA A 152 10.60 3.69 5.92
CA ALA A 152 10.33 2.66 4.93
C ALA A 152 9.23 1.71 5.42
N ASN A 153 8.39 1.21 4.52
CA ASN A 153 7.31 0.29 4.84
C ASN A 153 7.71 -1.20 4.87
N SER A 154 8.98 -1.50 4.57
CA SER A 154 9.56 -2.85 4.62
C SER A 154 11.09 -2.77 4.70
N GLN A 155 11.74 -3.87 5.06
CA GLN A 155 13.22 -3.97 5.06
C GLN A 155 13.76 -3.79 3.63
N TRP A 156 13.12 -4.41 2.63
CA TRP A 156 13.50 -4.21 1.23
C TRP A 156 13.44 -2.72 0.83
N THR A 157 12.37 -2.01 1.21
CA THR A 157 12.24 -0.57 0.96
C THR A 157 13.32 0.23 1.67
N ARG A 158 13.68 -0.15 2.91
CA ARG A 158 14.80 0.45 3.65
C ARG A 158 16.11 0.32 2.89
N GLU A 159 16.43 -0.85 2.38
CA GLU A 159 17.66 -1.09 1.60
C GLU A 159 17.71 -0.22 0.33
N GLN A 160 16.57 -0.09 -0.37
CA GLN A 160 16.49 0.82 -1.53
C GLN A 160 16.67 2.29 -1.11
N ALA A 161 16.07 2.71 0.03
CA ALA A 161 16.27 4.05 0.57
C ALA A 161 17.71 4.33 0.94
N GLN A 162 18.34 3.41 1.65
CA GLN A 162 19.77 3.49 2.00
C GLN A 162 20.66 3.63 0.77
N LYS A 163 20.37 2.86 -0.29
CA LYS A 163 21.09 2.99 -1.57
C LYS A 163 20.96 4.39 -2.16
N VAL A 164 19.74 4.92 -2.29
CA VAL A 164 19.51 6.27 -2.81
C VAL A 164 20.23 7.33 -1.97
N LEU A 165 20.14 7.23 -0.64
CA LEU A 165 20.72 8.20 0.28
C LEU A 165 22.26 8.19 0.23
N ARG A 166 22.89 7.01 0.21
CA ARG A 166 24.35 6.88 0.06
C ARG A 166 24.85 7.41 -1.28
N GLU A 167 24.15 7.15 -2.37
CA GLU A 167 24.49 7.72 -3.68
C GLU A 167 24.40 9.26 -3.72
N LEU A 168 23.56 9.85 -2.86
CA LEU A 168 23.46 11.29 -2.67
C LEU A 168 24.50 11.85 -1.70
N GLY A 169 25.30 11.00 -1.03
CA GLY A 169 26.24 11.37 0.02
C GLY A 169 25.53 11.86 1.29
N LEU A 170 24.45 11.17 1.66
CA LEU A 170 23.64 11.41 2.87
C LEU A 170 23.72 10.19 3.81
N ASP A 171 24.95 9.71 4.06
CA ASP A 171 25.22 8.48 4.80
C ASP A 171 24.62 8.47 6.22
N PRO A 172 24.71 9.56 7.02
CA PRO A 172 24.10 9.56 8.35
C PRO A 172 22.57 9.36 8.30
N LEU A 173 21.90 9.92 7.29
CA LEU A 173 20.46 9.73 7.10
C LEU A 173 20.15 8.30 6.61
N ALA A 174 21.02 7.72 5.78
CA ALA A 174 20.89 6.34 5.33
C ALA A 174 20.93 5.35 6.51
N GLU A 175 21.84 5.53 7.45
CA GLU A 175 21.94 4.67 8.63
C GLU A 175 20.72 4.83 9.59
N SER A 176 20.08 6.00 9.58
CA SER A 176 18.93 6.30 10.44
C SER A 176 17.58 5.90 9.84
N VAL A 177 17.51 5.32 8.64
CA VAL A 177 16.25 4.86 8.01
C VAL A 177 15.55 3.85 8.90
N ARG A 178 14.31 4.14 9.28
CA ARG A 178 13.47 3.28 10.12
C ARG A 178 12.52 2.45 9.28
N VAL A 179 12.21 1.25 9.73
CA VAL A 179 11.19 0.40 9.11
C VAL A 179 9.94 0.44 9.96
N VAL A 180 8.85 0.88 9.37
CA VAL A 180 7.50 0.84 9.96
C VAL A 180 6.59 0.11 8.97
N PRO A 181 6.46 -1.22 9.09
CA PRO A 181 5.57 -1.99 8.23
C PRO A 181 4.14 -1.46 8.34
N LEU A 182 3.41 -1.47 7.23
CA LEU A 182 2.04 -1.01 7.22
C LEU A 182 1.14 -1.98 8.01
N GLY A 183 -0.11 -1.59 8.16
CA GLY A 183 -1.12 -2.37 8.84
C GLY A 183 -2.43 -2.43 8.06
N THR A 184 -3.38 -3.15 8.63
CA THR A 184 -4.79 -3.07 8.26
C THR A 184 -5.65 -2.91 9.51
N ASP A 185 -6.95 -2.73 9.33
CA ASP A 185 -7.92 -2.63 10.43
C ASP A 185 -8.51 -4.02 10.72
N PRO A 186 -8.15 -4.68 11.83
CA PRO A 186 -8.67 -6.00 12.17
C PRO A 186 -10.15 -6.02 12.56
N GLU A 187 -10.75 -4.87 12.87
CA GLU A 187 -12.19 -4.78 13.14
C GLU A 187 -12.99 -4.65 11.85
N GLN A 188 -12.47 -3.92 10.87
CA GLN A 188 -13.07 -3.80 9.54
C GLN A 188 -12.89 -5.09 8.73
N PHE A 189 -11.66 -5.62 8.67
CA PHE A 189 -11.33 -6.87 8.00
C PHE A 189 -11.26 -8.00 9.03
N ARG A 190 -12.31 -8.81 9.08
CA ARG A 190 -12.42 -9.90 10.05
C ARG A 190 -13.15 -11.11 9.45
N PRO A 191 -12.97 -12.30 10.01
CA PRO A 191 -13.74 -13.47 9.61
C PRO A 191 -15.23 -13.33 9.92
N GLY A 192 -16.06 -14.08 9.21
CA GLY A 192 -17.49 -14.25 9.51
C GLY A 192 -18.39 -13.08 9.06
N ILE A 193 -17.92 -12.24 8.13
CA ILE A 193 -18.74 -11.19 7.52
C ILE A 193 -19.72 -11.83 6.53
N ASP A 194 -20.97 -11.39 6.55
CA ASP A 194 -22.00 -11.88 5.63
C ASP A 194 -21.62 -11.59 4.16
N THR A 195 -21.58 -12.65 3.37
CA THR A 195 -21.16 -12.60 1.96
C THR A 195 -22.30 -12.71 0.96
N ARG A 196 -23.57 -12.91 1.40
CA ARG A 196 -24.72 -13.20 0.51
C ARG A 196 -24.90 -12.12 -0.56
N ALA A 197 -24.91 -10.86 -0.18
CA ALA A 197 -25.11 -9.76 -1.10
C ALA A 197 -23.97 -9.65 -2.15
N VAL A 198 -22.71 -9.79 -1.73
CA VAL A 198 -21.56 -9.70 -2.63
C VAL A 198 -21.42 -10.97 -3.50
N ARG A 199 -21.78 -12.15 -2.99
CA ARG A 199 -21.85 -13.37 -3.81
C ARG A 199 -22.84 -13.22 -4.96
N THR A 200 -24.05 -12.75 -4.68
CA THR A 200 -25.08 -12.49 -5.71
C THR A 200 -24.59 -11.45 -6.70
N ARG A 201 -24.08 -10.32 -6.21
CA ARG A 201 -23.64 -9.19 -7.05
C ARG A 201 -22.50 -9.57 -8.01
N TYR A 202 -21.55 -10.37 -7.55
CA TYR A 202 -20.35 -10.71 -8.33
C TYR A 202 -20.43 -12.09 -9.00
N GLY A 203 -21.57 -12.77 -8.93
CA GLY A 203 -21.80 -14.07 -9.59
C GLY A 203 -20.93 -15.18 -9.01
N VAL A 204 -20.71 -15.15 -7.69
CA VAL A 204 -19.95 -16.15 -6.96
C VAL A 204 -20.92 -17.21 -6.44
N ASN A 205 -21.16 -18.24 -7.24
CA ASN A 205 -22.14 -19.29 -6.97
C ASN A 205 -21.48 -20.65 -6.82
N GLY A 206 -22.24 -21.61 -6.26
CA GLY A 206 -21.81 -23.02 -6.11
C GLY A 206 -20.88 -23.28 -4.94
N ASP A 207 -20.49 -24.55 -4.82
CA ASP A 207 -19.69 -25.09 -3.70
C ASP A 207 -18.19 -25.17 -4.03
N ALA A 208 -17.80 -24.86 -5.28
CA ALA A 208 -16.41 -24.85 -5.69
C ALA A 208 -15.59 -23.86 -4.86
N ALA A 209 -14.32 -24.18 -4.62
CA ALA A 209 -13.42 -23.28 -3.91
C ALA A 209 -13.18 -22.01 -4.71
N TRP A 210 -13.09 -20.88 -4.03
CA TRP A 210 -12.77 -19.58 -4.64
C TRP A 210 -11.41 -19.08 -4.17
N VAL A 211 -10.55 -18.74 -5.13
CA VAL A 211 -9.28 -18.05 -4.89
C VAL A 211 -9.47 -16.58 -5.24
N LEU A 212 -8.85 -15.68 -4.47
CA LEU A 212 -9.02 -14.23 -4.61
C LEU A 212 -7.69 -13.53 -4.86
N THR A 213 -7.72 -12.56 -5.77
CA THR A 213 -6.71 -11.50 -5.85
C THR A 213 -7.39 -10.13 -5.85
N VAL A 214 -6.93 -9.21 -5.01
CA VAL A 214 -7.34 -7.81 -4.98
C VAL A 214 -6.15 -6.95 -5.37
N ALA A 215 -6.13 -6.42 -6.60
CA ALA A 215 -4.98 -5.69 -7.11
C ALA A 215 -5.33 -4.78 -8.29
N ARG A 216 -4.53 -3.76 -8.56
CA ARG A 216 -4.53 -3.10 -9.86
C ARG A 216 -4.07 -4.10 -10.92
N LEU A 217 -4.75 -4.15 -12.07
CA LEU A 217 -4.39 -5.08 -13.15
C LEU A 217 -3.20 -4.52 -13.96
N GLU A 218 -2.02 -4.65 -13.36
CA GLU A 218 -0.72 -4.22 -13.85
C GLU A 218 0.24 -5.43 -13.92
N PRO A 219 1.23 -5.46 -14.82
CA PRO A 219 2.09 -6.63 -15.02
C PRO A 219 2.78 -7.15 -13.76
N TYR A 220 3.25 -6.23 -12.91
CA TYR A 220 3.99 -6.59 -11.69
C TYR A 220 3.11 -7.22 -10.59
N LYS A 221 1.78 -7.20 -10.74
CA LYS A 221 0.86 -7.79 -9.75
C LYS A 221 0.69 -9.31 -9.90
N GLY A 222 1.20 -9.92 -10.97
CA GLY A 222 1.26 -11.37 -11.14
C GLY A 222 -0.09 -12.05 -11.36
N VAL A 223 -1.13 -11.33 -11.80
CA VAL A 223 -2.46 -11.92 -12.07
C VAL A 223 -2.39 -12.98 -13.18
N ASP A 224 -1.49 -12.82 -14.16
CA ASP A 224 -1.22 -13.80 -15.20
C ASP A 224 -0.65 -15.12 -14.63
N MET A 225 0.21 -15.03 -13.61
CA MET A 225 0.75 -16.22 -12.96
C MET A 225 -0.32 -16.94 -12.12
N ALA A 226 -1.17 -16.18 -11.42
CA ALA A 226 -2.30 -16.73 -10.71
C ALA A 226 -3.32 -17.41 -11.66
N LEU A 227 -3.60 -16.83 -12.84
CA LEU A 227 -4.43 -17.45 -13.87
C LEU A 227 -3.86 -18.81 -14.34
N ARG A 228 -2.54 -18.84 -14.63
CA ARG A 228 -1.86 -20.10 -15.04
C ARG A 228 -1.90 -21.15 -13.92
N ALA A 229 -1.69 -20.73 -12.68
CA ALA A 229 -1.75 -21.62 -11.52
C ALA A 229 -3.16 -22.20 -11.32
N VAL A 230 -4.20 -21.38 -11.45
CA VAL A 230 -5.59 -21.85 -11.38
C VAL A 230 -5.90 -22.82 -12.53
N ALA A 231 -5.44 -22.53 -13.76
CA ALA A 231 -5.61 -23.45 -14.89
C ALA A 231 -4.94 -24.80 -14.64
N GLN A 232 -3.73 -24.79 -14.07
CA GLN A 232 -3.04 -26.03 -13.69
C GLN A 232 -3.81 -26.80 -12.60
N CYS A 233 -4.30 -26.12 -11.56
CA CYS A 233 -5.10 -26.75 -10.53
C CYS A 233 -6.35 -27.44 -11.11
N ARG A 234 -7.05 -26.77 -12.04
CA ARG A 234 -8.22 -27.35 -12.71
C ARG A 234 -7.87 -28.53 -13.61
N HIS A 235 -6.78 -28.43 -14.37
CA HIS A 235 -6.26 -29.56 -15.16
C HIS A 235 -5.97 -30.78 -14.26
N ASP A 236 -5.47 -30.56 -13.06
CA ASP A 236 -5.16 -31.61 -12.08
C ASP A 236 -6.41 -32.06 -11.30
N GLY A 237 -7.63 -31.66 -11.71
CA GLY A 237 -8.90 -32.11 -11.15
C GLY A 237 -9.36 -31.36 -9.90
N VAL A 238 -8.72 -30.24 -9.51
CA VAL A 238 -9.16 -29.42 -8.38
C VAL A 238 -10.30 -28.49 -8.83
N ASP A 239 -11.48 -28.59 -8.20
CA ASP A 239 -12.60 -27.70 -8.50
C ASP A 239 -12.41 -26.33 -7.83
N VAL A 240 -11.81 -25.40 -8.57
CA VAL A 240 -11.44 -24.06 -8.11
C VAL A 240 -11.84 -22.98 -9.10
N ASN A 241 -12.40 -21.88 -8.59
CA ASN A 241 -12.71 -20.68 -9.33
C ASN A 241 -11.82 -19.52 -8.88
N TYR A 242 -11.67 -18.50 -9.72
CA TYR A 242 -10.83 -17.37 -9.44
C TYR A 242 -11.59 -16.05 -9.50
N LEU A 243 -11.57 -15.29 -8.41
CA LEU A 243 -12.16 -13.96 -8.29
C LEU A 243 -11.05 -12.90 -8.37
N VAL A 244 -11.12 -12.06 -9.40
CA VAL A 244 -10.15 -10.99 -9.67
C VAL A 244 -10.82 -9.65 -9.43
N VAL A 245 -10.41 -8.97 -8.36
CA VAL A 245 -10.91 -7.64 -7.97
C VAL A 245 -9.89 -6.58 -8.33
N GLY A 246 -10.37 -5.53 -8.98
CA GLY A 246 -9.60 -4.36 -9.39
C GLY A 246 -9.69 -4.08 -10.87
N SER A 247 -9.10 -2.95 -11.26
CA SER A 247 -9.05 -2.47 -12.64
C SER A 247 -7.62 -2.16 -13.08
N GLY A 248 -7.41 -2.04 -14.38
CA GLY A 248 -6.10 -1.70 -14.93
C GLY A 248 -5.99 -2.00 -16.42
N LYS A 249 -4.87 -1.56 -17.00
CA LYS A 249 -4.63 -1.64 -18.45
C LYS A 249 -4.57 -3.07 -18.97
N LYS A 250 -4.22 -4.03 -18.12
CA LYS A 250 -4.04 -5.45 -18.48
C LYS A 250 -5.34 -6.28 -18.42
N ARG A 251 -6.49 -5.68 -18.05
CA ARG A 251 -7.75 -6.43 -17.93
C ARG A 251 -8.09 -7.27 -19.16
N LYS A 252 -8.08 -6.66 -20.35
CA LYS A 252 -8.42 -7.36 -21.59
C LYS A 252 -7.42 -8.47 -21.94
N GLU A 253 -6.13 -8.26 -21.63
CA GLU A 253 -5.09 -9.26 -21.83
C GLU A 253 -5.28 -10.46 -20.90
N TYR A 254 -5.62 -10.22 -19.65
CA TYR A 254 -5.88 -11.30 -18.68
C TYR A 254 -7.18 -12.06 -18.96
N GLN A 255 -8.21 -11.39 -19.51
CA GLN A 255 -9.41 -12.07 -19.99
C GLN A 255 -9.10 -13.03 -21.14
N ARG A 256 -8.33 -12.57 -22.15
CA ARG A 256 -7.86 -13.44 -23.25
C ARG A 256 -7.01 -14.59 -22.75
N LEU A 257 -6.10 -14.33 -21.80
CA LEU A 257 -5.31 -15.39 -21.20
C LEU A 257 -6.18 -16.46 -20.51
N ALA A 258 -7.27 -16.07 -19.86
CA ALA A 258 -8.21 -17.03 -19.26
C ALA A 258 -8.94 -17.86 -20.34
N GLU A 259 -9.27 -17.27 -21.50
CA GLU A 259 -9.82 -17.97 -22.67
C GLU A 259 -8.80 -18.97 -23.26
N ASP A 260 -7.56 -18.52 -23.49
CA ASP A 260 -6.46 -19.33 -24.03
C ASP A 260 -6.15 -20.54 -23.11
N LEU A 261 -6.24 -20.32 -21.79
CA LEU A 261 -6.08 -21.37 -20.76
C LEU A 261 -7.33 -22.25 -20.56
N ARG A 262 -8.44 -21.96 -21.26
CA ARG A 262 -9.73 -22.67 -21.16
C ARG A 262 -10.34 -22.65 -19.77
N ILE A 263 -10.15 -21.55 -19.03
CA ILE A 263 -10.72 -21.35 -17.69
C ILE A 263 -11.63 -20.11 -17.60
N ALA A 264 -12.05 -19.52 -18.72
CA ALA A 264 -12.84 -18.28 -18.73
C ALA A 264 -14.13 -18.39 -17.90
N ASP A 265 -14.83 -19.55 -17.94
CA ASP A 265 -16.04 -19.81 -17.17
C ASP A 265 -15.79 -19.89 -15.66
N HIS A 266 -14.54 -20.10 -15.25
CA HIS A 266 -14.08 -20.24 -13.87
C HIS A 266 -13.40 -19.00 -13.31
N VAL A 267 -13.38 -17.90 -14.08
CA VAL A 267 -12.76 -16.63 -13.65
C VAL A 267 -13.79 -15.52 -13.67
N ARG A 268 -13.83 -14.72 -12.60
CA ARG A 268 -14.69 -13.53 -12.50
C ARG A 268 -13.83 -12.28 -12.33
N PHE A 269 -13.81 -11.41 -13.34
CA PHE A 269 -13.19 -10.08 -13.31
C PHE A 269 -14.24 -9.04 -12.93
N VAL A 270 -14.37 -8.70 -11.67
CA VAL A 270 -15.45 -7.86 -11.15
C VAL A 270 -15.18 -6.35 -11.20
N GLY A 271 -13.94 -5.95 -11.54
CA GLY A 271 -13.57 -4.54 -11.54
C GLY A 271 -13.33 -3.99 -10.13
N ASN A 272 -13.45 -2.67 -9.98
CA ASN A 272 -13.30 -2.07 -8.65
C ASN A 272 -14.53 -2.38 -7.79
N VAL A 273 -14.26 -2.77 -6.56
CA VAL A 273 -15.26 -3.04 -5.52
C VAL A 273 -15.24 -1.86 -4.55
N PRO A 274 -16.41 -1.37 -4.10
CA PRO A 274 -16.51 -0.36 -3.05
C PRO A 274 -15.76 -0.80 -1.78
N GLU A 275 -15.09 0.13 -1.11
CA GLU A 275 -14.29 -0.18 0.08
C GLU A 275 -15.10 -0.86 1.19
N ALA A 276 -16.35 -0.46 1.36
CA ALA A 276 -17.28 -1.05 2.34
C ALA A 276 -17.62 -2.53 2.05
N GLU A 277 -17.50 -2.97 0.79
CA GLU A 277 -17.79 -4.36 0.39
C GLU A 277 -16.54 -5.25 0.41
N LEU A 278 -15.34 -4.67 0.41
CA LEU A 278 -14.08 -5.44 0.38
C LEU A 278 -13.98 -6.48 1.50
N PRO A 279 -14.33 -6.18 2.76
CA PRO A 279 -14.29 -7.19 3.81
C PRO A 279 -15.17 -8.41 3.53
N ALA A 280 -16.37 -8.22 2.98
CA ALA A 280 -17.25 -9.32 2.58
C ALA A 280 -16.68 -10.08 1.37
N VAL A 281 -16.02 -9.39 0.43
CA VAL A 281 -15.38 -10.03 -0.73
C VAL A 281 -14.21 -10.91 -0.30
N PHE A 282 -13.38 -10.48 0.65
CA PHE A 282 -12.35 -11.34 1.22
C PHE A 282 -12.94 -12.60 1.88
N ASN A 283 -14.08 -12.46 2.57
CA ASN A 283 -14.75 -13.58 3.22
C ASN A 283 -15.43 -14.58 2.26
N ILE A 284 -15.49 -14.29 0.94
CA ILE A 284 -15.93 -15.27 -0.07
C ILE A 284 -14.88 -16.37 -0.27
N ALA A 285 -13.59 -16.01 -0.21
CA ALA A 285 -12.50 -16.83 -0.70
C ALA A 285 -12.07 -17.92 0.28
N ASN A 286 -11.48 -18.99 -0.28
CA ASN A 286 -10.84 -20.06 0.47
C ASN A 286 -9.32 -19.83 0.59
N ALA A 287 -8.74 -19.06 -0.34
CA ALA A 287 -7.33 -18.64 -0.29
C ALA A 287 -7.14 -17.29 -1.03
N TYR A 288 -6.15 -16.53 -0.61
CA TYR A 288 -5.72 -15.32 -1.28
C TYR A 288 -4.40 -15.55 -2.00
N VAL A 289 -4.27 -15.05 -3.24
CA VAL A 289 -3.04 -15.10 -4.03
C VAL A 289 -2.58 -13.70 -4.37
N GLY A 290 -1.42 -13.32 -3.83
CA GLY A 290 -0.74 -12.06 -4.09
C GLY A 290 0.68 -12.32 -4.58
N VAL A 291 0.85 -12.73 -5.83
CA VAL A 291 2.16 -13.10 -6.39
C VAL A 291 2.78 -11.94 -7.20
N SER A 292 2.82 -10.77 -6.58
CA SER A 292 3.50 -9.62 -7.18
C SER A 292 4.97 -9.93 -7.41
N ARG A 293 5.50 -9.45 -8.55
CA ARG A 293 6.86 -9.69 -9.00
C ARG A 293 7.55 -8.41 -9.46
N ARG A 294 8.83 -8.46 -9.71
CA ARG A 294 9.55 -7.34 -10.31
C ARG A 294 9.26 -7.31 -11.82
N ALA A 295 8.60 -6.27 -12.30
CA ALA A 295 8.36 -6.07 -13.73
C ALA A 295 9.02 -4.77 -14.19
N ASP A 296 9.60 -4.77 -15.37
CA ASP A 296 10.16 -3.60 -16.08
C ASP A 296 11.19 -2.78 -15.26
N GLY A 297 11.85 -3.39 -14.28
CA GLY A 297 12.89 -2.75 -13.47
C GLY A 297 12.41 -1.61 -12.55
N SER A 298 11.17 -1.13 -12.70
CA SER A 298 10.70 0.11 -12.06
C SER A 298 9.54 -0.06 -11.09
N ARG A 299 8.92 -1.26 -11.03
CA ARG A 299 7.73 -1.49 -10.19
C ARG A 299 7.88 -2.78 -9.41
N VAL A 300 7.72 -2.64 -8.10
CA VAL A 300 7.76 -3.71 -7.12
C VAL A 300 6.77 -3.38 -6.00
N GLU A 301 6.22 -4.37 -5.36
CA GLU A 301 5.37 -4.18 -4.18
C GLU A 301 6.23 -3.81 -2.97
N GLY A 302 5.90 -2.70 -2.31
CA GLY A 302 6.61 -2.26 -1.11
C GLY A 302 6.18 -2.97 0.16
N PHE A 303 4.90 -3.42 0.25
CA PHE A 303 4.38 -4.11 1.44
C PHE A 303 3.24 -5.10 1.14
N GLY A 304 2.23 -4.75 0.35
CA GLY A 304 1.10 -5.66 0.07
C GLY A 304 -0.07 -5.53 1.06
N VAL A 305 -0.69 -4.36 1.12
CA VAL A 305 -1.83 -4.10 2.02
C VAL A 305 -2.98 -5.10 1.81
N ALA A 306 -3.32 -5.47 0.56
CA ALA A 306 -4.39 -6.43 0.28
C ALA A 306 -4.10 -7.83 0.84
N LEU A 307 -2.83 -8.21 0.95
CA LEU A 307 -2.41 -9.46 1.60
C LEU A 307 -2.65 -9.40 3.13
N ALA A 308 -2.33 -8.25 3.74
CA ALA A 308 -2.64 -8.03 5.17
C ALA A 308 -4.16 -8.04 5.43
N GLU A 309 -4.97 -7.49 4.51
CA GLU A 309 -6.43 -7.53 4.59
C GLU A 309 -7.00 -8.95 4.47
N ALA A 310 -6.43 -9.77 3.58
CA ALA A 310 -6.75 -11.19 3.47
C ALA A 310 -6.42 -11.95 4.76
N SER A 311 -5.22 -11.73 5.30
CA SER A 311 -4.80 -12.32 6.58
C SER A 311 -5.70 -11.85 7.74
N ALA A 312 -6.12 -10.59 7.75
CA ALA A 312 -7.06 -10.05 8.72
C ALA A 312 -8.42 -10.77 8.67
N CYS A 313 -8.87 -11.16 7.49
CA CYS A 313 -10.08 -11.99 7.31
C CYS A 313 -9.85 -13.47 7.65
N GLY A 314 -8.67 -13.87 8.11
CA GLY A 314 -8.35 -15.25 8.44
C GLY A 314 -8.12 -16.15 7.22
N LEU A 315 -7.91 -15.58 6.03
CA LEU A 315 -7.61 -16.35 4.84
C LEU A 315 -6.17 -16.87 4.87
N PRO A 316 -5.92 -18.10 4.46
CA PRO A 316 -4.57 -18.54 4.11
C PRO A 316 -4.11 -17.75 2.87
N VAL A 317 -2.88 -17.25 2.90
CA VAL A 317 -2.33 -16.39 1.87
C VAL A 317 -1.14 -17.03 1.17
N ILE A 318 -1.02 -16.77 -0.14
CA ILE A 318 0.16 -17.08 -0.94
C ILE A 318 0.77 -15.75 -1.38
N ALA A 319 2.01 -15.51 -0.98
CA ALA A 319 2.78 -14.32 -1.31
C ALA A 319 3.91 -14.63 -2.28
N GLY A 320 4.12 -13.75 -3.27
CA GLY A 320 5.31 -13.82 -4.12
C GLY A 320 6.56 -13.34 -3.40
N GLN A 321 7.68 -14.04 -3.56
CA GLN A 321 8.98 -13.66 -3.01
C GLN A 321 9.56 -12.48 -3.80
N SER A 322 8.99 -11.29 -3.62
CA SER A 322 9.39 -10.09 -4.35
C SER A 322 9.15 -8.81 -3.56
N GLY A 323 10.16 -7.95 -3.52
CA GLY A 323 10.09 -6.68 -2.79
C GLY A 323 9.79 -6.87 -1.32
N GLY A 324 8.97 -5.99 -0.75
CA GLY A 324 8.50 -6.08 0.63
C GLY A 324 7.26 -6.97 0.84
N LEU A 325 6.74 -7.59 -0.22
CA LEU A 325 5.53 -8.42 -0.12
C LEU A 325 5.76 -9.66 0.75
N ALA A 326 6.90 -10.34 0.56
CA ALA A 326 7.25 -11.52 1.32
C ALA A 326 7.48 -11.25 2.82
N GLU A 327 7.79 -10.01 3.20
CA GLU A 327 8.03 -9.64 4.59
C GLU A 327 6.75 -9.58 5.44
N ALA A 328 5.60 -9.44 4.78
CA ALA A 328 4.30 -9.47 5.47
C ALA A 328 3.81 -10.89 5.78
N VAL A 329 4.54 -11.93 5.31
CA VAL A 329 4.18 -13.35 5.47
C VAL A 329 5.39 -14.16 5.94
N HIS A 330 5.24 -14.86 7.04
CA HIS A 330 6.21 -15.84 7.51
C HIS A 330 5.89 -17.19 6.86
N ASP A 331 6.77 -17.66 5.98
CA ASP A 331 6.56 -18.88 5.19
C ASP A 331 6.31 -20.12 6.08
N GLY A 332 5.24 -20.85 5.79
CA GLY A 332 4.82 -22.04 6.56
C GLY A 332 4.19 -21.73 7.92
N GLU A 333 4.19 -20.45 8.36
CA GLU A 333 3.64 -20.02 9.66
C GLU A 333 2.36 -19.19 9.49
N THR A 334 2.43 -18.07 8.73
CA THR A 334 1.29 -17.16 8.52
C THR A 334 0.76 -17.18 7.09
N GLY A 335 1.40 -17.94 6.20
CA GLY A 335 1.06 -18.13 4.80
C GLY A 335 2.13 -18.93 4.09
N LEU A 336 2.09 -18.97 2.77
CA LEU A 336 3.09 -19.59 1.93
C LEU A 336 3.79 -18.55 1.06
N VAL A 337 5.11 -18.63 0.94
CA VAL A 337 5.92 -17.76 0.07
C VAL A 337 6.43 -18.56 -1.10
N VAL A 338 6.21 -18.07 -2.32
CA VAL A 338 6.56 -18.78 -3.56
C VAL A 338 7.34 -17.89 -4.51
N ASN A 339 8.06 -18.50 -5.45
CA ASN A 339 8.62 -17.77 -6.58
C ASN A 339 7.46 -17.22 -7.45
N PRO A 340 7.29 -15.90 -7.59
CA PRO A 340 6.16 -15.30 -8.32
C PRO A 340 6.26 -15.46 -9.84
N ASP A 341 7.40 -15.88 -10.38
CA ASP A 341 7.63 -16.13 -11.80
C ASP A 341 7.46 -17.61 -12.17
N ASP A 342 7.09 -18.46 -11.19
CA ASP A 342 6.87 -19.90 -11.35
C ASP A 342 5.39 -20.25 -11.08
N ALA A 343 4.61 -20.42 -12.16
CA ALA A 343 3.19 -20.75 -12.07
C ALA A 343 2.94 -22.13 -11.45
N GLU A 344 3.88 -23.09 -11.61
CA GLU A 344 3.77 -24.42 -11.02
C GLU A 344 3.96 -24.37 -9.49
N ALA A 345 4.90 -23.53 -9.00
CA ALA A 345 5.06 -23.29 -7.57
C ALA A 345 3.82 -22.65 -6.96
N VAL A 346 3.18 -21.69 -7.65
CA VAL A 346 1.92 -21.08 -7.24
C VAL A 346 0.79 -22.11 -7.23
N ALA A 347 0.68 -22.96 -8.26
CA ALA A 347 -0.33 -24.02 -8.35
C ALA A 347 -0.15 -25.07 -7.23
N THR A 348 1.08 -25.46 -6.95
CA THR A 348 1.41 -26.38 -5.86
C THR A 348 1.00 -25.84 -4.50
N ALA A 349 1.29 -24.56 -4.24
CA ALA A 349 0.86 -23.88 -3.01
C ALA A 349 -0.68 -23.79 -2.92
N LEU A 350 -1.37 -23.49 -4.02
CA LEU A 350 -2.83 -23.49 -4.09
C LEU A 350 -3.42 -24.89 -3.80
N LYS A 351 -2.92 -25.92 -4.48
CA LYS A 351 -3.38 -27.32 -4.25
C LYS A 351 -3.20 -27.74 -2.80
N ARG A 352 -2.06 -27.36 -2.19
CA ARG A 352 -1.78 -27.65 -0.78
C ARG A 352 -2.78 -26.97 0.15
N LEU A 353 -3.11 -25.69 -0.07
CA LEU A 353 -4.07 -24.95 0.77
C LEU A 353 -5.51 -25.44 0.56
N LEU A 354 -5.90 -25.77 -0.67
CA LEU A 354 -7.26 -26.23 -0.98
C LEU A 354 -7.49 -27.69 -0.57
N GLY A 355 -6.45 -28.54 -0.60
CA GLY A 355 -6.52 -29.95 -0.24
C GLY A 355 -6.32 -30.23 1.25
N ASP A 356 -5.62 -29.36 1.99
CA ASP A 356 -5.38 -29.52 3.44
C ASP A 356 -6.06 -28.38 4.24
N GLN A 357 -7.30 -28.63 4.65
CA GLN A 357 -8.09 -27.69 5.43
C GLN A 357 -7.49 -27.37 6.81
N LEU A 358 -6.75 -28.31 7.43
CA LEU A 358 -6.11 -28.06 8.73
C LEU A 358 -4.96 -27.09 8.58
N LEU A 359 -4.12 -27.27 7.55
CA LEU A 359 -3.06 -26.35 7.20
C LEU A 359 -3.63 -24.98 6.88
N ALA A 360 -4.64 -24.89 6.00
CA ALA A 360 -5.27 -23.64 5.60
C ALA A 360 -5.81 -22.85 6.81
N ARG A 361 -6.53 -23.51 7.71
CA ARG A 361 -7.03 -22.91 8.95
C ARG A 361 -5.90 -22.45 9.86
N ARG A 362 -4.87 -23.27 10.06
CA ARG A 362 -3.72 -22.94 10.90
C ARG A 362 -3.01 -21.68 10.39
N LEU A 363 -2.71 -21.62 9.08
CA LEU A 363 -2.05 -20.46 8.48
C LEU A 363 -2.93 -19.21 8.53
N GLY A 364 -4.22 -19.32 8.23
CA GLY A 364 -5.17 -18.20 8.29
C GLY A 364 -5.32 -17.64 9.71
N GLN A 365 -5.42 -18.51 10.72
CA GLN A 365 -5.49 -18.08 12.13
C GLN A 365 -4.20 -17.40 12.59
N ALA A 366 -3.04 -17.96 12.23
CA ALA A 366 -1.74 -17.37 12.55
C ALA A 366 -1.54 -16.01 11.84
N GLY A 367 -1.96 -15.91 10.57
CA GLY A 367 -1.98 -14.65 9.83
C GLY A 367 -2.86 -13.60 10.50
N ARG A 368 -4.09 -13.96 10.89
CA ARG A 368 -5.01 -13.09 11.64
C ARG A 368 -4.38 -12.61 12.95
N LYS A 369 -3.78 -13.50 13.72
CA LYS A 369 -3.10 -13.13 14.96
C LYS A 369 -1.95 -12.15 14.74
N ALA A 370 -1.17 -12.33 13.67
CA ALA A 370 -0.09 -11.40 13.31
C ALA A 370 -0.63 -9.99 12.98
N ILE A 371 -1.82 -9.90 12.34
CA ILE A 371 -2.49 -8.63 12.11
C ILE A 371 -2.91 -7.98 13.44
N GLU A 372 -3.61 -8.71 14.29
CA GLU A 372 -4.11 -8.21 15.57
C GLU A 372 -2.98 -7.71 16.48
N THR A 373 -1.84 -8.38 16.49
CA THR A 373 -0.73 -8.07 17.38
C THR A 373 0.27 -7.10 16.82
N TYR A 374 0.52 -7.11 15.51
CA TYR A 374 1.62 -6.34 14.91
C TYR A 374 1.23 -5.55 13.65
N TYR A 375 0.61 -6.15 12.63
CA TYR A 375 0.33 -5.48 11.37
C TYR A 375 -1.00 -4.71 11.40
N ASN A 376 -1.19 -3.85 12.42
CA ASN A 376 -2.36 -2.98 12.59
C ASN A 376 -1.98 -1.50 12.61
N TRP A 377 -2.95 -0.65 12.31
CA TRP A 377 -2.72 0.78 12.20
C TRP A 377 -2.39 1.46 13.54
N ASP A 378 -2.86 0.94 14.67
CA ASP A 378 -2.58 1.52 15.98
C ASP A 378 -1.10 1.41 16.33
N ARG A 379 -0.47 0.26 16.01
CA ARG A 379 0.99 0.12 16.11
C ARG A 379 1.71 1.07 15.16
N VAL A 380 1.25 1.22 13.89
CA VAL A 380 1.86 2.16 12.93
C VAL A 380 1.87 3.58 13.50
N ILE A 381 0.73 4.06 14.04
CA ILE A 381 0.65 5.41 14.63
C ILE A 381 1.58 5.55 15.84
N ARG A 382 1.65 4.56 16.70
CA ARG A 382 2.55 4.56 17.86
C ARG A 382 4.00 4.70 17.39
N ASP A 383 4.45 3.87 16.45
CA ASP A 383 5.82 3.88 15.95
C ASP A 383 6.16 5.24 15.26
N LEU A 384 5.23 5.83 14.51
CA LEU A 384 5.43 7.14 13.90
C LEU A 384 5.58 8.24 14.94
N ARG A 385 4.77 8.23 15.99
CA ARG A 385 4.84 9.21 17.08
C ARG A 385 6.12 9.06 17.90
N ASP A 386 6.60 7.84 18.09
CA ASP A 386 7.87 7.58 18.76
C ASP A 386 9.04 8.16 17.95
N ILE A 387 9.02 8.00 16.62
CA ILE A 387 10.00 8.64 15.73
C ILE A 387 9.91 10.16 15.83
N GLU A 388 8.70 10.74 15.77
CA GLU A 388 8.50 12.19 15.92
C GLU A 388 9.08 12.72 17.22
N SER A 389 8.84 12.03 18.33
CA SER A 389 9.32 12.45 19.65
C SER A 389 10.85 12.46 19.73
N GLN A 390 11.50 11.45 19.14
CA GLN A 390 12.96 11.31 19.12
C GLN A 390 13.67 12.38 18.30
N VAL A 391 13.05 12.82 17.18
CA VAL A 391 13.67 13.79 16.27
C VAL A 391 13.22 15.24 16.51
N SER A 392 12.19 15.46 17.32
CA SER A 392 11.67 16.80 17.67
C SER A 392 12.33 17.37 18.91
N SER A 393 12.89 16.51 19.76
CA SER A 393 13.78 16.91 20.85
C SER A 393 15.13 17.35 20.28
#